data_eb1bfd3bcdd679a855dfc8e980c77a93
#
_entry.id   eb1bfd3bcdd679a855dfc8e980c77a93
#
_cell.length_a   1.000
_cell.length_b   1.000
_cell.length_c   1.000
_cell.angle_alpha   90.00
_cell.angle_beta   90.00
_cell.angle_gamma   90.00
#
_symmetry.space_group_name_H-M   'P 1'
#
loop_
_entity.id
_entity.type
_entity.pdbx_description
1 polymer ?
#
loop_
_entity_poly.entity_id
_entity_poly.type
_entity_poly.pdbx_seq_one_letter_code
_entity_poly.pdbx_strand_id
1 'polypeptide(L)'
;MVTRRQFLRASASTAGLLGAGGVGACATTKGEVGPTSARRIVVIGGGWGGATAAKYIRLADPSLEVVMLEPSKRFVSCPFSNLVLSGVRNIKSLEFGYNGLRAHGVHVRHETATAIEADQRRVRVGDGYLRYERLVVSPGVEFQWEQIDGLAAAQDTVLHAWKAGPQTVQLARQLQAMPDGGVFVLSVPPVAFRCPPGPYERACQVAWYLKTHKPKAKLIVLDANPNVVSKAALFRAAWQAYPNLEYRGSSKVVKVDPRAREVTTDFGDRVRYDVANVIPPQRAGTIAVQADLVGADKRWCEVDHVTYESVKHRHVHVIGDSTTGLPVPKSGTIANAMGKIAANAVVQLVNGRPVPSMAPLNVCYSWVSDRDAMAVVNAYRIDNGKVVQIEQKLTAGHSAMVGQHALGWATSIWSDILA
;
A
#
# COMPACT_ATOMS: atom_id res chain seq x y z
N MET A 1 22.92 -3.35 57.37
CA MET A 1 21.84 -4.21 56.82
C MET A 1 20.54 -3.82 57.49
N VAL A 2 19.69 -3.06 56.81
CA VAL A 2 18.37 -2.66 57.28
C VAL A 2 17.36 -3.56 56.58
N THR A 3 16.59 -4.32 57.35
CA THR A 3 15.68 -5.34 56.85
C THR A 3 14.36 -4.70 56.41
N ARG A 4 13.73 -5.35 55.44
CA ARG A 4 12.46 -4.98 54.76
C ARG A 4 11.26 -4.73 55.71
N ARG A 5 11.39 -4.98 57.02
CA ARG A 5 10.35 -4.79 58.03
C ARG A 5 10.35 -3.47 58.75
N GLN A 6 11.36 -2.62 58.56
CA GLN A 6 11.44 -1.30 59.24
C GLN A 6 10.91 -0.13 58.37
N PHE A 7 10.53 -0.40 57.11
CA PHE A 7 10.01 0.64 56.22
C PHE A 7 8.46 0.77 56.25
N LEU A 8 7.78 -0.06 57.01
CA LEU A 8 6.30 -0.10 57.04
C LEU A 8 5.65 0.41 58.35
N ARG A 9 6.39 1.21 59.19
CA ARG A 9 5.85 1.77 60.40
C ARG A 9 6.11 3.25 60.63
N ALA A 10 5.87 4.06 59.60
CA ALA A 10 5.80 5.53 59.79
C ALA A 10 4.88 6.09 58.72
N SER A 11 3.61 6.21 59.01
CA SER A 11 2.68 7.20 58.49
C SER A 11 1.23 6.69 58.69
N ALA A 12 0.76 6.72 59.93
CA ALA A 12 -0.65 6.80 60.22
C ALA A 12 -0.93 8.12 60.93
N SER A 13 -1.92 8.83 60.49
CA SER A 13 -2.60 9.99 61.09
C SER A 13 -2.39 11.30 60.28
N THR A 14 -3.31 11.57 59.34
CA THR A 14 -4.22 12.74 59.45
C THR A 14 -5.37 12.54 58.45
N ALA A 15 -6.56 12.43 58.95
CA ALA A 15 -7.82 12.42 58.20
C ALA A 15 -8.21 13.87 57.85
N GLY A 16 -8.75 14.11 56.66
CA GLY A 16 -9.28 15.41 56.28
C GLY A 16 -9.85 15.42 54.86
N LEU A 17 -11.10 15.05 54.72
CA LEU A 17 -12.19 15.57 53.86
C LEU A 17 -11.98 15.90 52.36
N LEU A 18 -12.73 15.14 51.54
CA LEU A 18 -13.57 15.58 50.39
C LEU A 18 -12.90 16.18 49.14
N GLY A 19 -13.06 15.43 48.04
CA GLY A 19 -12.94 15.93 46.67
C GLY A 19 -12.96 14.80 45.68
N ALA A 20 -14.17 14.31 45.29
CA ALA A 20 -14.33 13.45 44.13
C ALA A 20 -14.01 14.25 42.88
N GLY A 21 -12.73 14.24 42.48
CA GLY A 21 -12.23 14.77 41.21
C GLY A 21 -11.75 13.61 40.37
N GLY A 22 -12.52 13.24 39.34
CA GLY A 22 -12.08 12.28 38.35
C GLY A 22 -10.71 12.70 37.77
N VAL A 23 -9.69 11.88 38.01
CA VAL A 23 -8.40 12.02 37.31
C VAL A 23 -8.61 11.54 35.89
N GLY A 24 -9.22 12.39 35.07
CA GLY A 24 -9.06 12.31 33.63
C GLY A 24 -7.58 12.58 33.38
N ALA A 25 -6.83 11.60 32.93
CA ALA A 25 -5.49 11.79 32.40
C ALA A 25 -5.63 12.70 31.18
N CYS A 26 -5.58 14.03 31.41
CA CYS A 26 -5.35 15.00 30.36
C CYS A 26 -3.95 14.73 29.81
N ALA A 27 -3.88 13.94 28.74
CA ALA A 27 -2.69 13.95 27.89
C ALA A 27 -2.50 15.39 27.42
N THR A 28 -1.59 16.12 28.04
CA THR A 28 -1.22 17.47 27.61
C THR A 28 -0.58 17.35 26.24
N THR A 29 -1.38 17.54 25.21
CA THR A 29 -0.87 17.70 23.85
C THR A 29 0.03 18.93 23.84
N LYS A 30 1.32 18.73 23.57
CA LYS A 30 2.23 19.84 23.27
C LYS A 30 1.63 20.63 22.08
N GLY A 31 1.97 21.90 21.99
CA GLY A 31 1.44 22.81 20.98
C GLY A 31 1.76 22.44 19.55
N GLU A 32 1.55 23.36 18.65
CA GLU A 32 1.83 23.20 17.21
C GLU A 32 3.34 22.93 17.00
N VAL A 33 3.66 21.96 16.16
CA VAL A 33 5.03 21.52 15.88
C VAL A 33 5.58 22.23 14.64
N GLY A 34 6.52 23.15 14.84
CA GLY A 34 7.16 23.96 13.80
C GLY A 34 6.52 25.35 13.66
N PRO A 35 6.99 26.15 12.70
CA PRO A 35 6.48 27.50 12.48
C PRO A 35 5.02 27.47 12.05
N THR A 36 4.22 28.40 12.55
CA THR A 36 2.81 28.55 12.15
C THR A 36 2.72 29.10 10.73
N SER A 37 2.03 28.39 9.84
CA SER A 37 1.76 28.85 8.47
C SER A 37 0.29 28.69 8.15
N ALA A 38 -0.34 29.77 7.67
CA ALA A 38 -1.73 29.77 7.24
C ALA A 38 -1.94 29.04 5.88
N ARG A 39 -0.85 28.86 5.10
CA ARG A 39 -0.86 28.24 3.77
C ARG A 39 -0.11 26.91 3.77
N ARG A 40 -0.27 26.13 4.84
CA ARG A 40 0.37 24.81 4.94
C ARG A 40 -0.50 23.71 4.35
N ILE A 41 0.10 22.92 3.48
CA ILE A 41 -0.44 21.65 3.01
C ILE A 41 0.29 20.52 3.73
N VAL A 42 -0.45 19.64 4.40
CA VAL A 42 0.12 18.43 4.99
C VAL A 42 -0.17 17.26 4.08
N VAL A 43 0.83 16.40 3.84
CA VAL A 43 0.70 15.17 3.06
C VAL A 43 1.05 13.99 3.97
N ILE A 44 0.13 13.05 4.15
CA ILE A 44 0.36 11.82 4.92
C ILE A 44 0.69 10.68 3.96
N GLY A 45 1.88 10.09 4.11
CA GLY A 45 2.39 9.00 3.28
C GLY A 45 3.28 9.49 2.13
N GLY A 46 4.50 8.96 2.06
CA GLY A 46 5.50 9.24 1.03
C GLY A 46 5.56 8.18 -0.08
N GLY A 47 4.47 7.42 -0.27
CA GLY A 47 4.35 6.45 -1.36
C GLY A 47 4.08 7.11 -2.72
N TRP A 48 3.63 6.29 -3.68
CA TRP A 48 3.40 6.69 -5.08
C TRP A 48 2.50 7.92 -5.23
N GLY A 49 1.40 8.00 -4.49
CA GLY A 49 0.48 9.14 -4.57
C GLY A 49 0.97 10.34 -3.78
N GLY A 50 1.33 10.15 -2.50
CA GLY A 50 1.66 11.26 -1.61
C GLY A 50 2.96 11.98 -1.98
N ALA A 51 4.03 11.25 -2.34
CA ALA A 51 5.26 11.86 -2.82
C ALA A 51 5.03 12.67 -4.09
N THR A 52 4.23 12.12 -5.04
CA THR A 52 3.81 12.86 -6.24
C THR A 52 3.04 14.13 -5.87
N ALA A 53 2.00 14.01 -5.03
CA ALA A 53 1.19 15.16 -4.63
C ALA A 53 2.06 16.26 -3.99
N ALA A 54 2.93 15.89 -3.04
CA ALA A 54 3.81 16.84 -2.37
C ALA A 54 4.72 17.61 -3.34
N LYS A 55 5.35 16.90 -4.28
CA LYS A 55 6.20 17.50 -5.32
C LYS A 55 5.40 18.44 -6.21
N TYR A 56 4.29 17.97 -6.77
CA TYR A 56 3.51 18.72 -7.76
C TYR A 56 2.78 19.92 -7.16
N ILE A 57 2.41 19.91 -5.87
CA ILE A 57 1.93 21.10 -5.16
C ILE A 57 3.02 22.17 -5.12
N ARG A 58 4.26 21.80 -4.73
CA ARG A 58 5.40 22.72 -4.69
C ARG A 58 5.77 23.29 -6.06
N LEU A 59 5.72 22.46 -7.11
CA LEU A 59 5.99 22.89 -8.47
C LEU A 59 4.93 23.87 -9.00
N ALA A 60 3.65 23.63 -8.64
CA ALA A 60 2.53 24.46 -9.12
C ALA A 60 2.38 25.77 -8.33
N ASP A 61 2.69 25.79 -7.04
CA ASP A 61 2.66 26.99 -6.20
C ASP A 61 3.77 26.97 -5.14
N PRO A 62 4.95 27.56 -5.46
CA PRO A 62 6.08 27.64 -4.54
C PRO A 62 5.83 28.46 -3.26
N SER A 63 4.73 29.19 -3.16
CA SER A 63 4.37 29.94 -1.94
C SER A 63 3.74 29.07 -0.86
N LEU A 64 3.27 27.87 -1.22
CA LEU A 64 2.68 26.92 -0.27
C LEU A 64 3.78 26.20 0.54
N GLU A 65 3.61 26.14 1.84
CA GLU A 65 4.41 25.26 2.69
C GLU A 65 3.87 23.83 2.56
N VAL A 66 4.69 22.89 2.10
CA VAL A 66 4.30 21.48 1.98
C VAL A 66 5.11 20.64 2.95
N VAL A 67 4.41 20.02 3.91
CA VAL A 67 5.00 19.10 4.90
C VAL A 67 4.53 17.69 4.59
N MET A 68 5.45 16.80 4.27
CA MET A 68 5.14 15.37 4.05
C MET A 68 5.55 14.54 5.26
N LEU A 69 4.62 13.79 5.82
CA LEU A 69 4.82 12.85 6.93
C LEU A 69 4.96 11.43 6.37
N GLU A 70 6.17 10.87 6.48
CA GLU A 70 6.49 9.51 6.03
C GLU A 70 7.51 8.89 7.01
N PRO A 71 7.11 7.89 7.81
CA PRO A 71 8.00 7.30 8.80
C PRO A 71 9.22 6.62 8.20
N SER A 72 9.09 6.06 7.00
CA SER A 72 10.19 5.36 6.34
C SER A 72 11.21 6.34 5.75
N LYS A 73 12.49 6.11 6.03
CA LYS A 73 13.58 6.90 5.43
C LYS A 73 13.83 6.59 3.96
N ARG A 74 13.27 5.48 3.49
CA ARG A 74 13.40 4.98 2.12
C ARG A 74 12.05 4.70 1.50
N PHE A 75 11.87 5.16 0.27
CA PHE A 75 10.84 4.66 -0.62
C PHE A 75 11.29 3.32 -1.17
N VAL A 76 10.44 2.29 -1.11
CA VAL A 76 10.71 0.99 -1.72
C VAL A 76 9.61 0.68 -2.74
N SER A 77 9.99 0.51 -4.01
CA SER A 77 9.03 0.26 -5.09
C SER A 77 8.40 -1.14 -4.99
N CYS A 78 7.07 -1.20 -4.90
CA CYS A 78 6.33 -2.47 -5.02
C CYS A 78 6.35 -3.02 -6.46
N PRO A 79 6.08 -2.23 -7.51
CA PRO A 79 6.43 -2.63 -8.88
C PRO A 79 7.88 -3.09 -8.97
N PHE A 80 8.10 -4.21 -9.67
CA PHE A 80 9.36 -4.92 -9.81
C PHE A 80 9.81 -5.74 -8.58
N SER A 81 9.14 -5.66 -7.44
CA SER A 81 9.51 -6.45 -6.25
C SER A 81 9.33 -7.97 -6.46
N ASN A 82 8.46 -8.39 -7.37
CA ASN A 82 8.33 -9.81 -7.74
C ASN A 82 9.60 -10.37 -8.40
N LEU A 83 10.35 -9.54 -9.13
CA LEU A 83 11.64 -9.91 -9.71
C LEU A 83 12.74 -10.17 -8.67
N VAL A 84 12.55 -9.69 -7.43
CA VAL A 84 13.44 -9.99 -6.31
C VAL A 84 13.24 -11.42 -5.84
N LEU A 85 12.01 -11.94 -5.90
CA LEU A 85 11.71 -13.32 -5.50
C LEU A 85 12.41 -14.33 -6.40
N SER A 86 12.43 -14.06 -7.71
CA SER A 86 13.10 -14.90 -8.71
C SER A 86 14.60 -14.66 -8.83
N GLY A 87 15.17 -13.71 -8.05
CA GLY A 87 16.60 -13.38 -8.11
C GLY A 87 17.03 -12.52 -9.30
N VAL A 88 16.11 -12.13 -10.18
CA VAL A 88 16.38 -11.27 -11.34
C VAL A 88 16.78 -9.85 -10.93
N ARG A 89 16.29 -9.38 -9.75
CA ARG A 89 16.66 -8.06 -9.19
C ARG A 89 17.07 -8.15 -7.74
N ASN A 90 17.88 -7.18 -7.32
CA ASN A 90 18.18 -6.95 -5.92
C ASN A 90 17.21 -5.90 -5.36
N ILE A 91 16.74 -6.08 -4.12
CA ILE A 91 15.82 -5.13 -3.46
C ILE A 91 16.41 -3.71 -3.37
N LYS A 92 17.72 -3.58 -3.21
CA LYS A 92 18.40 -2.27 -3.16
C LYS A 92 18.21 -1.44 -4.44
N SER A 93 18.01 -2.09 -5.59
CA SER A 93 17.71 -1.38 -6.85
C SER A 93 16.30 -0.77 -6.90
N LEU A 94 15.47 -1.08 -5.91
CA LEU A 94 14.10 -0.59 -5.76
C LEU A 94 13.98 0.41 -4.59
N GLU A 95 15.09 0.75 -3.93
CA GLU A 95 15.14 1.65 -2.79
C GLU A 95 15.60 3.04 -3.22
N PHE A 96 14.84 4.07 -2.87
CA PHE A 96 15.11 5.46 -3.21
C PHE A 96 15.04 6.35 -1.96
N GLY A 97 15.73 7.48 -1.99
CA GLY A 97 15.61 8.52 -0.97
C GLY A 97 14.58 9.59 -1.37
N TYR A 98 14.37 10.55 -0.47
CA TYR A 98 13.47 11.69 -0.68
C TYR A 98 14.19 13.01 -0.94
N ASN A 99 15.48 12.96 -1.34
CA ASN A 99 16.29 14.17 -1.52
C ASN A 99 15.76 15.06 -2.66
N GLY A 100 15.26 14.47 -3.76
CA GLY A 100 14.66 15.24 -4.84
C GLY A 100 13.43 16.02 -4.35
N LEU A 101 12.57 15.43 -3.54
CA LEU A 101 11.43 16.14 -2.94
C LEU A 101 11.90 17.33 -2.08
N ARG A 102 12.95 17.15 -1.29
CA ARG A 102 13.55 18.25 -0.49
C ARG A 102 14.11 19.34 -1.39
N ALA A 103 14.75 18.98 -2.50
CA ALA A 103 15.25 19.95 -3.47
C ALA A 103 14.12 20.80 -4.10
N HIS A 104 12.93 20.25 -4.23
CA HIS A 104 11.74 21.00 -4.64
C HIS A 104 11.06 21.76 -3.48
N GLY A 105 11.66 21.80 -2.29
CA GLY A 105 11.14 22.53 -1.13
C GLY A 105 10.04 21.81 -0.34
N VAL A 106 9.90 20.48 -0.49
CA VAL A 106 9.03 19.68 0.37
C VAL A 106 9.73 19.41 1.71
N HIS A 107 9.09 19.74 2.82
CA HIS A 107 9.56 19.42 4.17
C HIS A 107 9.23 17.96 4.49
N VAL A 108 10.15 17.04 4.16
CA VAL A 108 9.99 15.61 4.45
C VAL A 108 10.34 15.34 5.91
N ARG A 109 9.34 14.94 6.70
CA ARG A 109 9.49 14.55 8.10
C ARG A 109 9.32 13.04 8.23
N HIS A 110 10.33 12.38 8.79
CA HIS A 110 10.29 10.93 9.04
C HIS A 110 9.56 10.63 10.35
N GLU A 111 8.29 10.97 10.38
CA GLU A 111 7.41 10.86 11.52
C GLU A 111 6.08 10.23 11.13
N THR A 112 5.43 9.57 12.09
CA THR A 112 4.11 8.95 11.90
C THR A 112 3.02 9.94 12.25
N ALA A 113 2.09 10.15 11.32
CA ALA A 113 0.80 10.77 11.64
C ALA A 113 -0.04 9.78 12.46
N THR A 114 -0.43 10.16 13.67
CA THR A 114 -1.12 9.25 14.61
C THR A 114 -2.63 9.47 14.65
N ALA A 115 -3.12 10.67 14.31
CA ALA A 115 -4.55 10.98 14.16
C ALA A 115 -4.77 12.16 13.22
N ILE A 116 -5.93 12.18 12.57
CA ILE A 116 -6.44 13.31 11.80
C ILE A 116 -7.65 13.88 12.55
N GLU A 117 -7.58 15.13 12.95
CA GLU A 117 -8.66 15.86 13.60
C GLU A 117 -9.22 16.85 12.56
N ALA A 118 -10.09 16.35 11.68
CA ALA A 118 -10.53 17.05 10.48
C ALA A 118 -11.26 18.36 10.81
N ASP A 119 -12.13 18.39 11.82
CA ASP A 119 -12.89 19.57 12.26
C ASP A 119 -11.97 20.69 12.77
N GLN A 120 -10.81 20.33 13.33
CA GLN A 120 -9.80 21.28 13.83
C GLN A 120 -8.70 21.56 12.80
N ARG A 121 -8.78 20.95 11.62
CA ARG A 121 -7.77 21.03 10.54
C ARG A 121 -6.35 20.79 11.06
N ARG A 122 -6.16 19.69 11.79
CA ARG A 122 -4.83 19.33 12.31
C ARG A 122 -4.56 17.83 12.26
N VAL A 123 -3.28 17.50 12.18
CA VAL A 123 -2.75 16.12 12.21
C VAL A 123 -1.89 15.98 13.43
N ARG A 124 -2.10 14.94 14.23
CA ARG A 124 -1.23 14.59 15.36
C ARG A 124 0.05 13.94 14.89
N VAL A 125 1.18 14.43 15.45
CA VAL A 125 2.55 13.98 15.16
C VAL A 125 3.36 14.04 16.43
N GLY A 126 3.93 12.91 16.85
CA GLY A 126 4.59 12.83 18.14
C GLY A 126 3.67 13.30 19.28
N ASP A 127 4.17 14.18 20.12
CA ASP A 127 3.40 14.76 21.24
C ASP A 127 2.61 16.02 20.85
N GLY A 128 2.69 16.47 19.60
CA GLY A 128 2.09 17.71 19.13
C GLY A 128 1.17 17.53 17.93
N TYR A 129 0.95 18.61 17.19
CA TYR A 129 0.15 18.60 15.99
C TYR A 129 0.67 19.58 14.93
N LEU A 130 0.27 19.33 13.66
CA LEU A 130 0.44 20.23 12.53
C LEU A 130 -0.93 20.71 12.06
N ARG A 131 -1.14 22.04 12.02
CA ARG A 131 -2.30 22.63 11.35
C ARG A 131 -2.12 22.58 9.82
N TYR A 132 -3.22 22.49 9.10
CA TYR A 132 -3.21 22.53 7.65
C TYR A 132 -4.35 23.39 7.08
N GLU A 133 -4.11 23.99 5.94
CA GLU A 133 -5.17 24.58 5.12
C GLU A 133 -5.89 23.48 4.32
N ARG A 134 -5.10 22.54 3.75
CA ARG A 134 -5.60 21.31 3.13
C ARG A 134 -4.69 20.14 3.50
N LEU A 135 -5.29 18.96 3.56
CA LEU A 135 -4.64 17.71 3.89
C LEU A 135 -4.76 16.73 2.71
N VAL A 136 -3.64 16.10 2.34
CA VAL A 136 -3.62 14.98 1.39
C VAL A 136 -3.29 13.70 2.16
N VAL A 137 -4.17 12.71 2.10
CA VAL A 137 -4.06 11.43 2.83
C VAL A 137 -3.79 10.32 1.82
N SER A 138 -2.60 9.76 1.82
CA SER A 138 -2.13 8.71 0.91
C SER A 138 -1.49 7.53 1.65
N PRO A 139 -2.20 6.87 2.57
CA PRO A 139 -1.64 5.87 3.48
C PRO A 139 -1.52 4.48 2.85
N GLY A 140 -1.99 4.30 1.61
CA GLY A 140 -2.02 3.03 0.93
C GLY A 140 -3.03 2.05 1.55
N VAL A 141 -2.69 0.76 1.58
CA VAL A 141 -3.56 -0.30 2.11
C VAL A 141 -3.06 -0.83 3.45
N GLU A 142 -4.02 -1.28 4.27
CA GLU A 142 -3.79 -2.08 5.46
C GLU A 142 -4.35 -3.50 5.25
N PHE A 143 -3.75 -4.48 5.92
CA PHE A 143 -4.14 -5.88 5.84
C PHE A 143 -5.17 -6.24 6.91
N GLN A 144 -6.16 -7.03 6.53
CA GLN A 144 -7.19 -7.56 7.42
C GLN A 144 -6.75 -8.95 7.92
N TRP A 145 -5.77 -8.95 8.85
CA TRP A 145 -5.17 -10.15 9.41
C TRP A 145 -6.19 -11.09 10.05
N GLU A 146 -7.22 -10.52 10.63
CA GLU A 146 -8.32 -11.19 11.32
C GLU A 146 -9.19 -12.06 10.40
N GLN A 147 -9.09 -11.88 9.09
CA GLN A 147 -9.87 -12.66 8.14
C GLN A 147 -9.27 -14.03 7.77
N ILE A 148 -8.07 -14.32 8.26
CA ILE A 148 -7.41 -15.62 8.04
C ILE A 148 -6.90 -16.13 9.38
N ASP A 149 -7.57 -17.15 9.92
CA ASP A 149 -7.22 -17.74 11.21
C ASP A 149 -5.75 -18.20 11.27
N GLY A 150 -5.06 -17.89 12.36
CA GLY A 150 -3.66 -18.22 12.58
C GLY A 150 -2.65 -17.34 11.84
N LEU A 151 -3.03 -16.56 10.83
CA LEU A 151 -2.09 -15.79 10.03
C LEU A 151 -1.43 -14.65 10.82
N ALA A 152 -2.17 -13.95 11.68
CA ALA A 152 -1.64 -12.86 12.50
C ALA A 152 -0.48 -13.30 13.40
N ALA A 153 -0.54 -14.52 13.93
CA ALA A 153 0.52 -15.11 14.76
C ALA A 153 1.66 -15.75 13.94
N ALA A 154 1.46 -15.95 12.63
CA ALA A 154 2.39 -16.64 11.75
C ALA A 154 3.22 -15.69 10.84
N GLN A 155 3.16 -14.38 11.06
CA GLN A 155 3.74 -13.36 10.16
C GLN A 155 5.24 -13.48 9.91
N ASP A 156 5.98 -14.13 10.82
CA ASP A 156 7.43 -14.34 10.69
C ASP A 156 7.79 -15.53 9.79
N THR A 157 6.85 -16.43 9.55
CA THR A 157 7.07 -17.67 8.78
C THR A 157 6.22 -17.76 7.54
N VAL A 158 4.97 -17.30 7.60
CA VAL A 158 4.03 -17.23 6.48
C VAL A 158 3.90 -15.77 6.03
N LEU A 159 4.65 -15.44 4.99
CA LEU A 159 4.88 -14.07 4.59
C LEU A 159 3.83 -13.60 3.57
N HIS A 160 3.33 -12.37 3.71
CA HIS A 160 2.58 -11.75 2.62
C HIS A 160 3.50 -11.16 1.54
N ALA A 161 4.64 -10.59 1.91
CA ALA A 161 5.59 -9.89 1.02
C ALA A 161 4.89 -8.94 0.02
N TRP A 162 3.75 -8.34 0.43
CA TRP A 162 2.93 -7.47 -0.42
C TRP A 162 3.24 -5.99 -0.22
N LYS A 163 3.95 -5.63 0.84
CA LYS A 163 4.70 -4.38 0.99
C LYS A 163 6.17 -4.73 0.67
N ALA A 164 6.74 -4.12 -0.38
CA ALA A 164 8.12 -4.37 -0.76
C ALA A 164 9.10 -3.98 0.36
N GLY A 165 10.13 -4.78 0.57
CA GLY A 165 11.11 -4.57 1.63
C GLY A 165 11.57 -5.88 2.28
N PRO A 166 11.74 -5.90 3.62
CA PRO A 166 12.32 -7.06 4.34
C PRO A 166 11.61 -8.39 4.06
N GLN A 167 10.26 -8.42 4.06
CA GLN A 167 9.52 -9.65 3.78
C GLN A 167 9.72 -10.15 2.33
N THR A 168 9.96 -9.25 1.37
CA THR A 168 10.27 -9.67 -0.01
C THR A 168 11.58 -10.45 -0.05
N VAL A 169 12.61 -9.95 0.64
CA VAL A 169 13.92 -10.62 0.74
C VAL A 169 13.80 -11.93 1.51
N GLN A 170 13.03 -11.94 2.60
CA GLN A 170 12.82 -13.16 3.40
C GLN A 170 12.09 -14.24 2.60
N LEU A 171 11.04 -13.88 1.84
CA LEU A 171 10.31 -14.82 0.98
C LEU A 171 11.21 -15.37 -0.14
N ALA A 172 12.06 -14.52 -0.74
CA ALA A 172 13.05 -14.98 -1.71
C ALA A 172 14.01 -16.02 -1.10
N ARG A 173 14.48 -15.80 0.13
CA ARG A 173 15.33 -16.76 0.85
C ARG A 173 14.58 -18.07 1.16
N GLN A 174 13.30 -18.00 1.55
CA GLN A 174 12.48 -19.21 1.76
C GLN A 174 12.33 -20.01 0.46
N LEU A 175 12.05 -19.34 -0.67
CA LEU A 175 11.98 -19.97 -1.99
C LEU A 175 13.31 -20.63 -2.38
N GLN A 176 14.44 -19.95 -2.12
CA GLN A 176 15.78 -20.49 -2.39
C GLN A 176 16.10 -21.70 -1.52
N ALA A 177 15.72 -21.68 -0.25
CA ALA A 177 15.97 -22.77 0.71
C ALA A 177 15.00 -23.94 0.57
N MET A 178 13.86 -23.79 -0.11
CA MET A 178 12.88 -24.85 -0.35
C MET A 178 13.54 -26.03 -1.10
N PRO A 179 13.31 -27.30 -0.73
CA PRO A 179 13.87 -28.43 -1.46
C PRO A 179 13.35 -28.51 -2.90
N ASP A 180 14.13 -29.13 -3.80
CA ASP A 180 13.62 -29.52 -5.12
C ASP A 180 12.61 -30.67 -4.94
N GLY A 181 11.37 -30.46 -5.38
CA GLY A 181 10.21 -31.31 -5.07
C GLY A 181 9.28 -30.72 -4.01
N GLY A 182 9.70 -29.62 -3.35
CA GLY A 182 8.85 -28.90 -2.38
C GLY A 182 7.66 -28.19 -3.02
N VAL A 183 6.70 -27.79 -2.18
CA VAL A 183 5.46 -27.10 -2.58
C VAL A 183 5.48 -25.66 -2.11
N PHE A 184 5.41 -24.73 -3.06
CA PHE A 184 5.14 -23.30 -2.80
C PHE A 184 3.65 -23.03 -2.94
N VAL A 185 3.02 -22.46 -1.90
CA VAL A 185 1.62 -22.04 -1.95
C VAL A 185 1.54 -20.51 -2.02
N LEU A 186 0.83 -19.97 -3.01
CA LEU A 186 0.50 -18.56 -3.15
C LEU A 186 -1.01 -18.36 -2.98
N SER A 187 -1.42 -17.53 -2.02
CA SER A 187 -2.82 -17.15 -1.86
C SER A 187 -3.09 -15.77 -2.47
N VAL A 188 -4.15 -15.67 -3.26
CA VAL A 188 -4.66 -14.42 -3.84
C VAL A 188 -5.89 -13.97 -3.06
N PRO A 189 -5.93 -12.73 -2.54
CA PRO A 189 -7.06 -12.25 -1.74
C PRO A 189 -8.29 -11.94 -2.62
N PRO A 190 -9.50 -11.83 -2.03
CA PRO A 190 -10.67 -11.37 -2.77
C PRO A 190 -10.53 -9.91 -3.20
N VAL A 191 -11.10 -9.55 -4.35
CA VAL A 191 -11.17 -8.15 -4.82
C VAL A 191 -11.94 -7.26 -3.80
N ALA A 192 -11.63 -5.93 -3.69
CA ALA A 192 -10.55 -5.25 -4.36
C ALA A 192 -9.26 -5.33 -3.51
N PHE A 193 -8.13 -5.38 -4.18
CA PHE A 193 -6.81 -5.36 -3.54
C PHE A 193 -5.82 -4.58 -4.40
N ARG A 194 -4.71 -4.15 -3.80
CA ARG A 194 -3.64 -3.43 -4.49
C ARG A 194 -2.98 -4.31 -5.53
N CYS A 195 -2.70 -3.74 -6.73
CA CYS A 195 -2.04 -4.38 -7.84
C CYS A 195 -2.77 -5.65 -8.32
N PRO A 196 -3.97 -5.53 -8.94
CA PRO A 196 -4.75 -6.70 -9.37
C PRO A 196 -3.99 -7.76 -10.17
N PRO A 197 -3.05 -7.43 -11.09
CA PRO A 197 -2.24 -8.44 -11.77
C PRO A 197 -1.07 -8.98 -10.94
N GLY A 198 -0.72 -8.34 -9.84
CA GLY A 198 0.51 -8.62 -9.07
C GLY A 198 0.65 -10.06 -8.55
N PRO A 199 -0.40 -10.72 -8.02
CA PRO A 199 -0.30 -12.10 -7.57
C PRO A 199 0.00 -13.07 -8.73
N TYR A 200 -0.59 -12.81 -9.89
CA TYR A 200 -0.40 -13.66 -11.06
C TYR A 200 0.98 -13.44 -11.71
N GLU A 201 1.51 -12.21 -11.68
CA GLU A 201 2.91 -11.92 -11.99
C GLU A 201 3.85 -12.66 -11.03
N ARG A 202 3.54 -12.63 -9.71
CA ARG A 202 4.31 -13.37 -8.71
C ARG A 202 4.30 -14.86 -8.98
N ALA A 203 3.14 -15.41 -9.39
CA ALA A 203 3.04 -16.81 -9.80
C ALA A 203 3.97 -17.12 -10.97
N CYS A 204 4.02 -16.25 -12.00
CA CYS A 204 4.97 -16.39 -13.10
C CYS A 204 6.42 -16.38 -12.63
N GLN A 205 6.80 -15.43 -11.77
CA GLN A 205 8.18 -15.30 -11.28
C GLN A 205 8.62 -16.48 -10.42
N VAL A 206 7.74 -16.97 -9.54
CA VAL A 206 8.01 -18.20 -8.76
C VAL A 206 8.08 -19.41 -9.67
N ALA A 207 7.13 -19.59 -10.59
CA ALA A 207 7.11 -20.73 -11.51
C ALA A 207 8.34 -20.74 -12.43
N TRP A 208 8.77 -19.57 -12.93
CA TRP A 208 10.01 -19.43 -13.71
C TRP A 208 11.23 -19.84 -12.88
N TYR A 209 11.33 -19.36 -11.64
CA TYR A 209 12.41 -19.75 -10.73
C TYR A 209 12.43 -21.25 -10.47
N LEU A 210 11.26 -21.86 -10.18
CA LEU A 210 11.17 -23.30 -9.94
C LEU A 210 11.56 -24.10 -11.18
N LYS A 211 11.03 -23.73 -12.36
CA LYS A 211 11.40 -24.40 -13.63
C LYS A 211 12.89 -24.38 -13.88
N THR A 212 13.56 -23.28 -13.52
CA THR A 212 15.00 -23.07 -13.79
C THR A 212 15.90 -23.75 -12.74
N HIS A 213 15.50 -23.70 -11.46
CA HIS A 213 16.38 -24.09 -10.35
C HIS A 213 15.88 -25.28 -9.54
N LYS A 214 14.60 -25.60 -9.61
CA LYS A 214 13.94 -26.66 -8.82
C LYS A 214 12.85 -27.34 -9.64
N PRO A 215 13.21 -28.08 -10.71
CA PRO A 215 12.24 -28.57 -11.71
C PRO A 215 11.22 -29.58 -11.18
N LYS A 216 11.47 -30.21 -10.02
CA LYS A 216 10.55 -31.14 -9.37
C LYS A 216 9.58 -30.45 -8.41
N ALA A 217 9.86 -29.18 -8.06
CA ALA A 217 9.04 -28.42 -7.14
C ALA A 217 7.75 -27.92 -7.81
N LYS A 218 6.71 -27.66 -7.00
CA LYS A 218 5.39 -27.28 -7.46
C LYS A 218 4.98 -25.93 -6.89
N LEU A 219 4.30 -25.10 -7.69
CA LEU A 219 3.58 -23.91 -7.26
C LEU A 219 2.07 -24.18 -7.31
N ILE A 220 1.38 -23.94 -6.20
CA ILE A 220 -0.09 -23.97 -6.13
C ILE A 220 -0.59 -22.57 -5.84
N VAL A 221 -1.40 -22.01 -6.73
CA VAL A 221 -2.05 -20.71 -6.59
C VAL A 221 -3.49 -20.93 -6.14
N LEU A 222 -3.81 -20.48 -4.93
CA LEU A 222 -5.15 -20.50 -4.35
C LEU A 222 -5.76 -19.11 -4.48
N ASP A 223 -6.68 -18.95 -5.43
CA ASP A 223 -7.30 -17.65 -5.71
C ASP A 223 -8.70 -17.59 -5.09
N ALA A 224 -8.94 -16.59 -4.22
CA ALA A 224 -10.26 -16.33 -3.66
C ALA A 224 -11.30 -15.93 -4.72
N ASN A 225 -10.85 -15.52 -5.90
CA ASN A 225 -11.70 -15.09 -7.00
C ASN A 225 -11.99 -16.27 -7.96
N PRO A 226 -13.14 -16.30 -8.64
CA PRO A 226 -13.46 -17.40 -9.57
C PRO A 226 -12.48 -17.50 -10.75
N ASN A 227 -11.92 -16.35 -11.15
CA ASN A 227 -11.00 -16.26 -12.28
C ASN A 227 -9.90 -15.23 -11.99
N VAL A 228 -8.83 -15.28 -12.79
CA VAL A 228 -7.78 -14.26 -12.84
C VAL A 228 -8.42 -12.89 -13.10
N VAL A 229 -8.25 -11.95 -12.16
CA VAL A 229 -8.99 -10.67 -12.15
C VAL A 229 -8.40 -9.59 -13.07
N SER A 230 -7.24 -9.84 -13.66
CA SER A 230 -6.58 -8.89 -14.58
C SER A 230 -5.75 -9.62 -15.62
N LYS A 231 -5.86 -9.25 -16.90
CA LYS A 231 -5.08 -9.84 -18.01
C LYS A 231 -5.23 -11.38 -18.11
N ALA A 232 -6.43 -11.93 -17.82
CA ALA A 232 -6.66 -13.36 -17.63
C ALA A 232 -6.15 -14.21 -18.79
N ALA A 233 -6.49 -13.86 -20.04
CA ALA A 233 -6.04 -14.60 -21.22
C ALA A 233 -4.51 -14.61 -21.36
N LEU A 234 -3.86 -13.47 -21.10
CA LEU A 234 -2.40 -13.34 -21.20
C LEU A 234 -1.67 -14.16 -20.12
N PHE A 235 -2.17 -14.15 -18.87
CA PHE A 235 -1.58 -14.98 -17.81
C PHE A 235 -1.79 -16.47 -18.08
N ARG A 236 -2.99 -16.88 -18.49
CA ARG A 236 -3.26 -18.30 -18.83
C ARG A 236 -2.37 -18.79 -19.98
N ALA A 237 -2.12 -17.95 -21.00
CA ALA A 237 -1.19 -18.26 -22.08
C ALA A 237 0.26 -18.37 -21.58
N ALA A 238 0.71 -17.45 -20.73
CA ALA A 238 2.06 -17.48 -20.16
C ALA A 238 2.28 -18.73 -19.27
N TRP A 239 1.27 -19.16 -18.51
CA TRP A 239 1.36 -20.32 -17.62
C TRP A 239 1.52 -21.66 -18.35
N GLN A 240 1.17 -21.74 -19.62
CA GLN A 240 1.43 -22.95 -20.44
C GLN A 240 2.92 -23.29 -20.52
N ALA A 241 3.81 -22.30 -20.35
CA ALA A 241 5.24 -22.52 -20.28
C ALA A 241 5.72 -23.06 -18.91
N TYR A 242 4.83 -23.14 -17.90
CA TYR A 242 5.14 -23.49 -16.53
C TYR A 242 4.33 -24.70 -16.04
N PRO A 243 4.72 -25.96 -16.41
CA PRO A 243 4.01 -27.16 -16.02
C PRO A 243 4.01 -27.42 -14.50
N ASN A 244 4.87 -26.74 -13.77
CA ASN A 244 4.99 -26.78 -12.32
C ASN A 244 3.99 -25.84 -11.60
N LEU A 245 3.14 -25.09 -12.33
CA LEU A 245 2.14 -24.20 -11.79
C LEU A 245 0.74 -24.81 -11.87
N GLU A 246 0.07 -24.91 -10.74
CA GLU A 246 -1.33 -25.28 -10.61
C GLU A 246 -2.13 -24.07 -10.12
N TYR A 247 -3.20 -23.69 -10.86
CA TYR A 247 -4.10 -22.60 -10.47
C TYR A 247 -5.46 -23.15 -10.06
N ARG A 248 -5.93 -22.73 -8.87
CA ARG A 248 -7.25 -23.04 -8.33
C ARG A 248 -8.01 -21.74 -8.06
N GLY A 249 -9.02 -21.44 -8.88
CA GLY A 249 -9.98 -20.36 -8.63
C GLY A 249 -11.00 -20.77 -7.57
N SER A 250 -11.75 -19.80 -7.02
CA SER A 250 -12.72 -20.02 -5.93
C SER A 250 -12.13 -20.80 -4.75
N SER A 251 -10.89 -20.52 -4.38
CA SER A 251 -10.13 -21.22 -3.33
C SER A 251 -9.61 -20.21 -2.30
N LYS A 252 -10.52 -19.55 -1.59
CA LYS A 252 -10.20 -18.55 -0.57
C LYS A 252 -9.51 -19.22 0.62
N VAL A 253 -8.28 -18.83 0.93
CA VAL A 253 -7.61 -19.25 2.16
C VAL A 253 -8.25 -18.56 3.35
N VAL A 254 -8.69 -19.35 4.34
CA VAL A 254 -9.35 -18.88 5.57
C VAL A 254 -8.58 -19.24 6.83
N LYS A 255 -7.62 -20.17 6.74
CA LYS A 255 -6.81 -20.59 7.89
C LYS A 255 -5.37 -20.94 7.45
N VAL A 256 -4.44 -20.66 8.36
CA VAL A 256 -3.03 -21.06 8.26
C VAL A 256 -2.65 -21.79 9.54
N ASP A 257 -2.08 -22.99 9.39
CA ASP A 257 -1.42 -23.72 10.48
C ASP A 257 0.09 -23.84 10.18
N PRO A 258 0.94 -22.99 10.78
CA PRO A 258 2.37 -23.01 10.52
C PRO A 258 3.07 -24.24 11.13
N ARG A 259 2.49 -24.92 12.12
CA ARG A 259 3.07 -26.14 12.72
C ARG A 259 2.84 -27.35 11.81
N ALA A 260 1.62 -27.49 11.30
CA ALA A 260 1.28 -28.53 10.31
C ALA A 260 1.82 -28.20 8.92
N ARG A 261 2.28 -26.96 8.68
CA ARG A 261 2.61 -26.42 7.34
C ARG A 261 1.45 -26.61 6.36
N GLU A 262 0.28 -26.12 6.75
CA GLU A 262 -0.96 -26.34 6.01
C GLU A 262 -1.77 -25.03 5.92
N VAL A 263 -2.37 -24.78 4.77
CA VAL A 263 -3.41 -23.77 4.60
C VAL A 263 -4.74 -24.47 4.34
N THR A 264 -5.84 -23.87 4.81
CA THR A 264 -7.20 -24.40 4.61
C THR A 264 -8.02 -23.37 3.82
N THR A 265 -8.74 -23.84 2.80
CA THR A 265 -9.68 -23.03 2.01
C THR A 265 -11.05 -22.94 2.65
N ASP A 266 -11.89 -22.06 2.18
CA ASP A 266 -13.30 -21.89 2.62
C ASP A 266 -14.19 -23.11 2.32
N PHE A 267 -13.77 -23.97 1.40
CA PHE A 267 -14.41 -25.28 1.14
C PHE A 267 -13.86 -26.42 2.00
N GLY A 268 -12.89 -26.13 2.88
CA GLY A 268 -12.31 -27.13 3.77
C GLY A 268 -11.12 -27.91 3.17
N ASP A 269 -10.71 -27.59 1.94
CA ASP A 269 -9.52 -28.21 1.34
C ASP A 269 -8.27 -27.84 2.10
N ARG A 270 -7.45 -28.83 2.43
CA ARG A 270 -6.17 -28.66 3.11
C ARG A 270 -5.03 -28.83 2.13
N VAL A 271 -4.16 -27.82 2.07
CA VAL A 271 -3.00 -27.81 1.18
C VAL A 271 -1.73 -27.67 2.01
N ARG A 272 -0.88 -28.71 1.97
CA ARG A 272 0.44 -28.67 2.61
C ARG A 272 1.42 -27.85 1.79
N TYR A 273 2.36 -27.20 2.47
CA TYR A 273 3.39 -26.37 1.86
C TYR A 273 4.75 -26.54 2.52
N ASP A 274 5.80 -26.28 1.77
CA ASP A 274 7.15 -26.03 2.29
C ASP A 274 7.37 -24.52 2.46
N VAL A 275 6.83 -23.72 1.53
CA VAL A 275 6.80 -22.26 1.61
C VAL A 275 5.38 -21.77 1.33
N ALA A 276 4.86 -20.87 2.17
CA ALA A 276 3.57 -20.22 1.96
C ALA A 276 3.72 -18.71 1.85
N ASN A 277 3.17 -18.15 0.77
CA ASN A 277 2.98 -16.73 0.58
C ASN A 277 1.49 -16.40 0.63
N VAL A 278 1.02 -15.94 1.77
CA VAL A 278 -0.40 -15.65 1.98
C VAL A 278 -0.63 -14.14 1.99
N ILE A 279 -1.33 -13.65 0.96
CA ILE A 279 -1.68 -12.22 0.83
C ILE A 279 -3.03 -12.00 1.51
N PRO A 280 -3.10 -11.26 2.65
CA PRO A 280 -4.37 -11.04 3.34
C PRO A 280 -5.31 -10.14 2.54
N PRO A 281 -6.64 -10.19 2.79
CA PRO A 281 -7.58 -9.17 2.35
C PRO A 281 -7.14 -7.78 2.81
N GLN A 282 -7.56 -6.74 2.09
CA GLN A 282 -7.07 -5.38 2.28
C GLN A 282 -8.21 -4.39 2.49
N ARG A 283 -7.87 -3.30 3.19
CA ARG A 283 -8.71 -2.11 3.39
C ARG A 283 -7.86 -0.85 3.28
N ALA A 284 -8.47 0.33 3.33
CA ALA A 284 -7.76 1.60 3.41
C ALA A 284 -6.79 1.62 4.59
N GLY A 285 -5.69 2.37 4.46
CA GLY A 285 -4.69 2.50 5.52
C GLY A 285 -5.30 2.94 6.85
N THR A 286 -4.78 2.42 7.96
CA THR A 286 -5.35 2.53 9.30
C THR A 286 -5.74 3.96 9.70
N ILE A 287 -4.90 4.95 9.39
CA ILE A 287 -5.19 6.35 9.73
C ILE A 287 -6.43 6.91 9.02
N ALA A 288 -6.71 6.44 7.79
CA ALA A 288 -7.92 6.84 7.07
C ALA A 288 -9.18 6.19 7.68
N VAL A 289 -9.08 4.95 8.14
CA VAL A 289 -10.16 4.26 8.85
C VAL A 289 -10.46 4.94 10.19
N GLN A 290 -9.42 5.24 10.97
CA GLN A 290 -9.53 5.92 12.27
C GLN A 290 -10.11 7.33 12.18
N ALA A 291 -9.86 8.03 11.06
CA ALA A 291 -10.36 9.37 10.80
C ALA A 291 -11.74 9.40 10.13
N ASP A 292 -12.44 8.27 10.08
CA ASP A 292 -13.76 8.11 9.44
C ASP A 292 -13.80 8.57 7.97
N LEU A 293 -12.70 8.38 7.22
CA LEU A 293 -12.64 8.73 5.79
C LEU A 293 -13.21 7.63 4.89
N VAL A 294 -13.48 6.43 5.43
CA VAL A 294 -14.04 5.30 4.67
C VAL A 294 -15.52 5.48 4.38
N GLY A 295 -15.96 4.98 3.22
CA GLY A 295 -17.35 5.02 2.80
C GLY A 295 -18.26 4.03 3.53
N ALA A 296 -19.44 3.80 2.96
CA ALA A 296 -20.46 2.92 3.53
C ALA A 296 -20.00 1.45 3.63
N ASP A 297 -19.10 1.00 2.76
CA ASP A 297 -18.49 -0.33 2.81
C ASP A 297 -17.51 -0.54 3.98
N LYS A 298 -17.20 0.52 4.73
CA LYS A 298 -16.23 0.57 5.84
C LYS A 298 -14.83 0.05 5.47
N ARG A 299 -14.56 -0.02 4.18
CA ARG A 299 -13.33 -0.60 3.64
C ARG A 299 -12.49 0.41 2.87
N TRP A 300 -13.11 1.24 2.01
CA TRP A 300 -12.41 2.18 1.13
C TRP A 300 -12.95 3.59 1.28
N CYS A 301 -12.11 4.59 1.02
CA CYS A 301 -12.46 6.00 1.11
C CYS A 301 -13.21 6.43 -0.15
N GLU A 302 -14.38 7.05 0.03
CA GLU A 302 -15.13 7.69 -1.05
C GLU A 302 -14.68 9.13 -1.22
N VAL A 303 -14.47 9.54 -2.46
CA VAL A 303 -13.95 10.86 -2.83
C VAL A 303 -14.69 11.43 -4.03
N ASP A 304 -14.69 12.74 -4.13
CA ASP A 304 -15.00 13.44 -5.37
C ASP A 304 -13.93 13.15 -6.43
N HIS A 305 -14.30 12.73 -7.61
CA HIS A 305 -13.34 12.26 -8.61
C HIS A 305 -12.62 13.39 -9.37
N VAL A 306 -13.06 14.64 -9.21
CA VAL A 306 -12.39 15.81 -9.81
C VAL A 306 -11.32 16.36 -8.89
N THR A 307 -11.60 16.37 -7.58
CA THR A 307 -10.74 16.99 -6.57
C THR A 307 -10.04 15.99 -5.67
N TYR A 308 -10.50 14.74 -5.63
CA TYR A 308 -10.15 13.72 -4.61
C TYR A 308 -10.44 14.17 -3.17
N GLU A 309 -11.25 15.24 -2.97
CA GLU A 309 -11.73 15.63 -1.64
C GLU A 309 -12.65 14.55 -1.09
N SER A 310 -12.52 14.24 0.21
CA SER A 310 -13.38 13.30 0.91
C SER A 310 -14.83 13.74 0.86
N VAL A 311 -15.75 12.81 0.62
CA VAL A 311 -17.19 13.11 0.68
C VAL A 311 -17.67 13.40 2.11
N LYS A 312 -16.89 13.04 3.13
CA LYS A 312 -17.23 13.22 4.54
C LYS A 312 -16.60 14.46 5.18
N HIS A 313 -15.35 14.77 4.82
CA HIS A 313 -14.57 15.83 5.47
C HIS A 313 -13.99 16.79 4.44
N ARG A 314 -14.47 18.04 4.48
CA ARG A 314 -13.93 19.11 3.64
C ARG A 314 -12.46 19.39 3.98
N HIS A 315 -11.71 19.88 3.01
CA HIS A 315 -10.26 20.17 3.11
C HIS A 315 -9.36 18.94 3.28
N VAL A 316 -9.92 17.72 3.20
CA VAL A 316 -9.19 16.45 3.26
C VAL A 316 -9.32 15.73 1.93
N HIS A 317 -8.22 15.52 1.24
CA HIS A 317 -8.14 14.79 -0.03
C HIS A 317 -7.56 13.40 0.21
N VAL A 318 -8.19 12.35 -0.30
CA VAL A 318 -7.68 10.98 -0.19
C VAL A 318 -7.31 10.46 -1.56
N ILE A 319 -6.09 9.92 -1.69
CA ILE A 319 -5.54 9.44 -2.97
C ILE A 319 -4.88 8.07 -2.85
N GLY A 320 -4.64 7.45 -4.00
CA GLY A 320 -3.97 6.15 -4.11
C GLY A 320 -4.84 5.00 -3.66
N ASP A 321 -4.21 3.93 -3.18
CA ASP A 321 -4.85 2.64 -2.96
C ASP A 321 -5.90 2.63 -1.83
N SER A 322 -5.98 3.69 -1.01
CA SER A 322 -7.02 3.84 0.02
C SER A 322 -8.38 4.23 -0.53
N THR A 323 -8.47 4.76 -1.75
CA THR A 323 -9.74 5.18 -2.35
C THR A 323 -10.56 3.99 -2.81
N THR A 324 -11.88 4.19 -2.97
CA THR A 324 -12.74 3.22 -3.65
C THR A 324 -12.13 2.86 -5.00
N GLY A 325 -12.04 1.57 -5.30
CA GLY A 325 -11.48 1.09 -6.57
C GLY A 325 -12.38 1.41 -7.75
N LEU A 326 -12.70 0.44 -8.54
CA LEU A 326 -13.46 0.46 -9.79
C LEU A 326 -14.16 1.79 -10.17
N PRO A 327 -14.02 2.20 -11.43
CA PRO A 327 -13.37 1.47 -12.53
C PRO A 327 -11.83 1.60 -12.55
N VAL A 328 -11.25 2.32 -11.59
CA VAL A 328 -9.82 2.63 -11.54
C VAL A 328 -9.10 1.60 -10.68
N PRO A 329 -8.08 0.86 -11.19
CA PRO A 329 -7.38 -0.14 -10.40
C PRO A 329 -6.47 0.50 -9.36
N LYS A 330 -6.25 -0.19 -8.24
CA LYS A 330 -5.25 0.19 -7.23
C LYS A 330 -3.85 -0.14 -7.77
N SER A 331 -3.22 0.82 -8.46
CA SER A 331 -1.91 0.65 -9.11
C SER A 331 -0.98 1.85 -8.85
N GLY A 332 0.34 1.64 -8.99
CA GLY A 332 1.31 2.72 -8.85
C GLY A 332 1.08 3.86 -9.85
N THR A 333 0.78 3.56 -11.11
CA THR A 333 0.47 4.56 -12.14
C THR A 333 -0.75 5.40 -11.76
N ILE A 334 -1.82 4.76 -11.30
CA ILE A 334 -3.03 5.46 -10.85
C ILE A 334 -2.74 6.30 -9.60
N ALA A 335 -2.00 5.79 -8.64
CA ALA A 335 -1.65 6.56 -7.45
C ALA A 335 -0.83 7.81 -7.81
N ASN A 336 0.11 7.70 -8.75
CA ASN A 336 0.85 8.84 -9.30
C ASN A 336 -0.09 9.83 -10.02
N ALA A 337 -0.98 9.36 -10.90
CA ALA A 337 -1.94 10.21 -11.58
C ALA A 337 -2.89 10.93 -10.61
N MET A 338 -3.41 10.22 -9.61
CA MET A 338 -4.22 10.82 -8.54
C MET A 338 -3.44 11.88 -7.76
N GLY A 339 -2.13 11.65 -7.51
CA GLY A 339 -1.25 12.61 -6.87
C GLY A 339 -1.17 13.92 -7.64
N LYS A 340 -1.04 13.87 -8.97
CA LYS A 340 -0.99 15.06 -9.85
C LYS A 340 -2.35 15.78 -9.89
N ILE A 341 -3.44 15.05 -10.04
CA ILE A 341 -4.79 15.60 -10.08
C ILE A 341 -5.13 16.28 -8.76
N ALA A 342 -4.87 15.61 -7.63
CA ALA A 342 -5.11 16.18 -6.30
C ALA A 342 -4.21 17.40 -6.03
N ALA A 343 -2.94 17.38 -6.47
CA ALA A 343 -2.04 18.51 -6.36
C ALA A 343 -2.61 19.74 -7.08
N ASN A 344 -3.06 19.56 -8.32
CA ASN A 344 -3.72 20.64 -9.06
C ASN A 344 -4.99 21.12 -8.34
N ALA A 345 -5.85 20.20 -7.89
CA ALA A 345 -7.07 20.55 -7.16
C ALA A 345 -6.77 21.34 -5.89
N VAL A 346 -5.82 20.90 -5.07
CA VAL A 346 -5.38 21.59 -3.85
C VAL A 346 -4.93 23.02 -4.16
N VAL A 347 -4.06 23.19 -5.17
CA VAL A 347 -3.55 24.53 -5.54
C VAL A 347 -4.65 25.44 -6.06
N GLN A 348 -5.58 24.92 -6.89
CA GLN A 348 -6.71 25.74 -7.36
C GLN A 348 -7.61 26.17 -6.20
N LEU A 349 -7.97 25.22 -5.33
CA LEU A 349 -8.88 25.48 -4.20
C LEU A 349 -8.29 26.44 -3.16
N VAL A 350 -6.98 26.35 -2.86
CA VAL A 350 -6.29 27.28 -1.94
C VAL A 350 -6.25 28.70 -2.51
N ASN A 351 -6.18 28.82 -3.83
CA ASN A 351 -6.15 30.11 -4.52
C ASN A 351 -7.55 30.60 -4.97
N GLY A 352 -8.63 29.95 -4.51
CA GLY A 352 -10.01 30.35 -4.84
C GLY A 352 -10.37 30.22 -6.33
N ARG A 353 -9.70 29.34 -7.05
CA ARG A 353 -9.87 29.16 -8.50
C ARG A 353 -10.68 27.89 -8.82
N PRO A 354 -11.39 27.83 -9.95
CA PRO A 354 -12.09 26.63 -10.38
C PRO A 354 -11.10 25.48 -10.65
N VAL A 355 -11.50 24.26 -10.29
CA VAL A 355 -10.69 23.07 -10.52
C VAL A 355 -11.03 22.47 -11.89
N PRO A 356 -10.05 22.37 -12.83
CA PRO A 356 -10.29 21.71 -14.09
C PRO A 356 -10.47 20.21 -13.90
N SER A 357 -11.41 19.63 -14.68
CA SER A 357 -11.66 18.20 -14.67
C SER A 357 -10.53 17.47 -15.41
N MET A 358 -9.86 16.54 -14.72
CA MET A 358 -8.75 15.74 -15.23
C MET A 358 -9.00 14.26 -14.96
N ALA A 359 -8.77 13.41 -15.96
CA ALA A 359 -8.91 11.96 -15.82
C ALA A 359 -7.55 11.26 -15.71
N PRO A 360 -7.43 10.18 -14.91
CA PRO A 360 -6.21 9.41 -14.85
C PRO A 360 -5.99 8.56 -16.12
N LEU A 361 -4.77 8.09 -16.32
CA LEU A 361 -4.40 7.04 -17.26
C LEU A 361 -3.70 5.94 -16.48
N ASN A 362 -4.00 4.68 -16.79
CA ASN A 362 -3.31 3.54 -16.19
C ASN A 362 -2.47 2.80 -17.22
N VAL A 363 -1.23 2.53 -16.88
CA VAL A 363 -0.36 1.58 -17.58
C VAL A 363 0.16 0.60 -16.53
N CYS A 364 -0.04 -0.71 -16.76
CA CYS A 364 0.40 -1.71 -15.80
C CYS A 364 1.11 -2.87 -16.53
N TYR A 365 2.41 -2.95 -16.31
CA TYR A 365 3.25 -4.05 -16.79
C TYR A 365 3.21 -5.23 -15.82
N SER A 366 3.40 -6.45 -16.36
CA SER A 366 3.57 -7.67 -15.58
C SER A 366 4.63 -8.56 -16.20
N TRP A 367 5.61 -8.95 -15.41
CA TRP A 367 6.70 -9.81 -15.80
C TRP A 367 6.27 -11.29 -15.74
N VAL A 368 6.54 -12.02 -16.82
CA VAL A 368 6.20 -13.45 -16.91
C VAL A 368 7.43 -14.36 -16.87
N SER A 369 8.62 -13.79 -17.10
CA SER A 369 9.91 -14.46 -16.97
C SER A 369 10.97 -13.47 -16.46
N ASP A 370 12.23 -13.79 -16.61
CA ASP A 370 13.37 -12.90 -16.34
C ASP A 370 13.42 -11.67 -17.25
N ARG A 371 12.90 -11.76 -18.48
CA ARG A 371 12.99 -10.72 -19.51
C ARG A 371 11.67 -10.37 -20.19
N ASP A 372 10.71 -11.28 -20.20
CA ASP A 372 9.46 -11.07 -20.91
C ASP A 372 8.40 -10.44 -20.00
N ALA A 373 7.70 -9.44 -20.52
CA ALA A 373 6.58 -8.81 -19.84
C ALA A 373 5.38 -8.65 -20.78
N MET A 374 4.21 -8.36 -20.19
CA MET A 374 2.98 -7.99 -20.86
C MET A 374 2.37 -6.77 -20.19
N ALA A 375 1.47 -6.05 -20.87
CA ALA A 375 0.91 -4.82 -20.34
C ALA A 375 -0.61 -4.69 -20.57
N VAL A 376 -1.23 -3.87 -19.73
CA VAL A 376 -2.56 -3.31 -19.94
C VAL A 376 -2.49 -1.80 -19.85
N VAL A 377 -3.21 -1.12 -20.74
CA VAL A 377 -3.45 0.32 -20.72
C VAL A 377 -4.94 0.55 -20.57
N ASN A 378 -5.33 1.40 -19.62
CA ASN A 378 -6.71 1.82 -19.43
C ASN A 378 -6.80 3.34 -19.53
N ALA A 379 -7.66 3.83 -20.40
CA ALA A 379 -7.99 5.25 -20.49
C ALA A 379 -9.33 5.54 -19.84
N TYR A 380 -9.42 6.71 -19.23
CA TYR A 380 -10.60 7.16 -18.48
C TYR A 380 -11.01 8.56 -18.90
N ARG A 381 -12.26 8.93 -18.65
CA ARG A 381 -12.75 10.31 -18.69
C ARG A 381 -13.54 10.61 -17.40
N ILE A 382 -13.74 11.88 -17.13
CA ILE A 382 -14.72 12.32 -16.15
C ILE A 382 -16.06 12.55 -16.86
N ASP A 383 -17.09 11.90 -16.41
CA ASP A 383 -18.46 12.01 -16.91
C ASP A 383 -19.41 12.30 -15.75
N ASN A 384 -20.07 13.46 -15.77
CA ASN A 384 -20.94 13.90 -14.68
C ASN A 384 -20.26 13.80 -13.28
N GLY A 385 -18.99 14.22 -13.19
CA GLY A 385 -18.22 14.19 -11.94
C GLY A 385 -17.70 12.82 -11.54
N LYS A 386 -17.89 11.76 -12.35
CA LYS A 386 -17.44 10.40 -12.06
C LYS A 386 -16.40 9.92 -13.08
N VAL A 387 -15.42 9.17 -12.60
CA VAL A 387 -14.46 8.49 -13.49
C VAL A 387 -15.17 7.33 -14.19
N VAL A 388 -15.10 7.29 -15.52
CA VAL A 388 -15.58 6.17 -16.35
C VAL A 388 -14.46 5.67 -17.24
N GLN A 389 -14.33 4.36 -17.40
CA GLN A 389 -13.36 3.77 -18.30
C GLN A 389 -13.88 3.83 -19.73
N ILE A 390 -13.09 4.36 -20.64
CA ILE A 390 -13.44 4.51 -22.06
C ILE A 390 -12.70 3.54 -22.96
N GLU A 391 -11.54 3.05 -22.54
CA GLU A 391 -10.75 2.13 -23.34
C GLU A 391 -9.90 1.21 -22.44
N GLN A 392 -9.69 -0.02 -22.90
CA GLN A 392 -8.70 -0.95 -22.38
C GLN A 392 -7.97 -1.61 -23.55
N LYS A 393 -6.65 -1.52 -23.54
CA LYS A 393 -5.77 -2.20 -24.50
C LYS A 393 -4.84 -3.16 -23.77
N LEU A 394 -4.71 -4.37 -24.31
CA LEU A 394 -3.72 -5.36 -23.89
C LEU A 394 -2.64 -5.49 -24.96
N THR A 395 -1.42 -5.84 -24.55
CA THR A 395 -0.41 -6.33 -25.51
C THR A 395 -0.92 -7.61 -26.18
N ALA A 396 -0.49 -7.88 -27.42
CA ALA A 396 -0.88 -9.08 -28.16
C ALA A 396 -0.40 -10.37 -27.48
N GLY A 397 0.65 -10.28 -26.64
CA GLY A 397 1.25 -11.34 -25.87
C GLY A 397 2.30 -10.77 -24.93
N HIS A 398 3.15 -11.63 -24.38
CA HIS A 398 4.36 -11.21 -23.67
C HIS A 398 5.57 -11.22 -24.60
N SER A 399 6.54 -10.34 -24.33
CA SER A 399 7.81 -10.29 -25.07
C SER A 399 8.91 -9.53 -24.31
N ALA A 400 10.15 -9.75 -24.72
CA ALA A 400 11.29 -9.00 -24.21
C ALA A 400 11.21 -7.50 -24.55
N MET A 401 10.62 -7.13 -25.67
CA MET A 401 10.39 -5.73 -26.04
C MET A 401 9.45 -5.04 -25.03
N VAL A 402 8.37 -5.69 -24.64
CA VAL A 402 7.47 -5.17 -23.59
C VAL A 402 8.19 -5.11 -22.24
N GLY A 403 9.12 -6.03 -21.96
CA GLY A 403 10.02 -5.98 -20.81
C GLY A 403 10.90 -4.72 -20.81
N GLN A 404 11.48 -4.35 -21.97
CA GLN A 404 12.25 -3.10 -22.10
C GLN A 404 11.36 -1.86 -21.88
N HIS A 405 10.13 -1.85 -22.39
CA HIS A 405 9.17 -0.78 -22.13
C HIS A 405 8.84 -0.69 -20.63
N ALA A 406 8.70 -1.82 -19.92
CA ALA A 406 8.47 -1.85 -18.48
C ALA A 406 9.65 -1.22 -17.70
N LEU A 407 10.90 -1.48 -18.12
CA LEU A 407 12.10 -0.86 -17.52
C LEU A 407 12.11 0.65 -17.72
N GLY A 408 11.84 1.11 -18.94
CA GLY A 408 11.75 2.53 -19.26
C GLY A 408 10.66 3.25 -18.46
N TRP A 409 9.48 2.64 -18.37
CA TRP A 409 8.38 3.14 -17.55
C TRP A 409 8.78 3.26 -16.06
N ALA A 410 9.41 2.23 -15.51
CA ALA A 410 9.82 2.24 -14.11
C ALA A 410 10.81 3.37 -13.80
N THR A 411 11.83 3.53 -14.63
CA THR A 411 12.83 4.60 -14.47
C THR A 411 12.18 5.98 -14.58
N SER A 412 11.30 6.17 -15.57
CA SER A 412 10.58 7.44 -15.78
C SER A 412 9.68 7.78 -14.59
N ILE A 413 8.87 6.84 -14.10
CA ILE A 413 7.91 7.14 -13.05
C ILE A 413 8.60 7.30 -11.68
N TRP A 414 9.69 6.57 -11.38
CA TRP A 414 10.46 6.81 -10.17
C TRP A 414 11.11 8.19 -10.17
N SER A 415 11.66 8.64 -11.31
CA SER A 415 12.18 10.00 -11.46
C SER A 415 11.07 11.04 -11.32
N ASP A 416 9.93 10.81 -11.94
CA ASP A 416 8.75 11.70 -11.84
C ASP A 416 8.27 11.88 -10.39
N ILE A 417 8.34 10.85 -9.58
CA ILE A 417 7.89 10.89 -8.18
C ILE A 417 8.95 11.49 -7.24
N LEU A 418 10.23 11.12 -7.42
CA LEU A 418 11.25 11.24 -6.37
C LEU A 418 12.45 12.16 -6.74
N ALA A 419 12.65 12.47 -8.01
CA ALA A 419 13.74 13.35 -8.46
C ALA A 419 13.35 14.82 -8.52
#